data_bf9096365492f10432ed9b7192eeb0b1
#
_entry.id   bf9096365492f10432ed9b7192eeb0b1
#
_cell.length_a   1.000
_cell.length_b   1.000
_cell.length_c   1.000
_cell.angle_alpha   90.00
_cell.angle_beta   90.00
_cell.angle_gamma   90.00
#
_symmetry.space_group_name_H-M   'P 1'
#
loop_
_entity.id
_entity.type
_entity.pdbx_description
1 polymer ?
#
loop_
_entity_poly.entity_id
_entity_poly.type
_entity_poly.pdbx_seq_one_letter_code
_entity_poly.pdbx_strand_id
1 'polypeptide(L)'
;DDDLQVTVHEPLGTLACIIPYNFPPAIWAFKTAAALAAGNSVVVKAPSYDPMTLLVLHEMLHEAGLPAGVAQCLTGKGALVGDLLVDDERIACVNFTGSTEAGLSIARTAAKHLTDYKFELGGNDPFIVFSDADMDLVIKEAEDQARNNRQCCTGSKRFIIHNSLKDEFVERLSAELDKLVIGNPMDSKVNMGPMIGERAAKTVEDQVNHTVSQGARIARGGKRNGAFYDPTILVDVTPDMDIARNMEVFGPVWPVIGFDTVDEAVEIANNSIYGLGGG
;
A
#
# COMPACT_ATOMS: atom_id res chain seq x y z
N ASP A 1 -13.00 34.00 38.84
CA ASP A 1 -12.81 34.14 37.39
C ASP A 1 -14.00 33.48 36.72
N ASP A 2 -14.89 34.25 36.11
CA ASP A 2 -16.15 33.81 35.48
C ASP A 2 -15.92 33.58 33.96
N ASP A 3 -14.75 33.07 33.56
CA ASP A 3 -14.44 32.81 32.16
C ASP A 3 -15.06 31.52 31.69
N LEU A 4 -15.91 31.58 30.65
CA LEU A 4 -16.47 30.44 29.94
C LEU A 4 -15.49 29.99 28.85
N GLN A 5 -14.93 28.78 28.98
CA GLN A 5 -14.12 28.19 27.95
C GLN A 5 -14.93 27.16 27.15
N VAL A 6 -14.98 27.33 25.82
CA VAL A 6 -15.72 26.44 24.90
C VAL A 6 -14.80 25.96 23.80
N THR A 7 -14.80 24.65 23.55
CA THR A 7 -14.13 24.06 22.38
C THR A 7 -15.18 23.80 21.30
N VAL A 8 -14.94 24.32 20.11
CA VAL A 8 -15.77 24.10 18.91
C VAL A 8 -14.94 23.45 17.81
N HIS A 9 -15.60 22.64 16.97
CA HIS A 9 -15.01 22.08 15.76
C HIS A 9 -15.51 22.88 14.56
N GLU A 10 -14.59 23.32 13.71
CA GLU A 10 -14.87 24.06 12.49
C GLU A 10 -14.23 23.38 11.28
N PRO A 11 -14.80 23.51 10.06
CA PRO A 11 -14.16 23.04 8.84
C PRO A 11 -12.78 23.69 8.64
N LEU A 12 -11.82 22.93 8.13
CA LEU A 12 -10.50 23.46 7.77
C LEU A 12 -10.53 24.35 6.54
N GLY A 13 -11.45 24.05 5.60
CA GLY A 13 -11.57 24.76 4.32
C GLY A 13 -11.52 23.80 3.13
N THR A 14 -10.67 24.08 2.14
CA THR A 14 -10.49 23.19 0.98
C THR A 14 -9.38 22.20 1.22
N LEU A 15 -9.69 20.90 1.08
CA LEU A 15 -8.72 19.81 1.21
C LEU A 15 -8.28 19.31 -0.16
N ALA A 16 -6.97 19.10 -0.33
CA ALA A 16 -6.42 18.32 -1.44
C ALA A 16 -6.37 16.84 -1.05
N CYS A 17 -7.18 16.01 -1.68
CA CYS A 17 -7.20 14.55 -1.48
C CYS A 17 -6.48 13.84 -2.62
N ILE A 18 -5.29 13.33 -2.39
CA ILE A 18 -4.48 12.64 -3.41
C ILE A 18 -4.59 11.14 -3.21
N ILE A 19 -5.16 10.46 -4.19
CA ILE A 19 -5.59 9.06 -4.11
C ILE A 19 -4.63 8.15 -4.88
N PRO A 20 -4.18 7.02 -4.29
CA PRO A 20 -3.34 6.04 -4.95
C PRO A 20 -4.15 5.08 -5.83
N TYR A 21 -3.45 4.26 -6.61
CA TYR A 21 -4.04 3.35 -7.59
C TYR A 21 -4.50 2.00 -7.02
N ASN A 22 -4.05 1.62 -5.85
CA ASN A 22 -4.22 0.25 -5.36
C ASN A 22 -5.61 -0.07 -4.77
N PHE A 23 -6.24 0.91 -4.11
CA PHE A 23 -7.63 0.83 -3.60
C PHE A 23 -8.38 2.15 -3.82
N PRO A 24 -8.52 2.63 -5.07
CA PRO A 24 -9.02 3.98 -5.34
C PRO A 24 -10.38 4.29 -4.71
N PRO A 25 -11.44 3.45 -4.86
CA PRO A 25 -12.76 3.77 -4.29
C PRO A 25 -12.77 3.84 -2.77
N ALA A 26 -12.09 2.89 -2.11
CA ALA A 26 -12.07 2.81 -0.66
C ALA A 26 -11.32 4.01 -0.05
N ILE A 27 -10.12 4.30 -0.56
CA ILE A 27 -9.30 5.42 -0.06
C ILE A 27 -9.96 6.76 -0.38
N TRP A 28 -10.59 6.89 -1.55
CA TRP A 28 -11.41 8.04 -1.88
C TRP A 28 -12.54 8.22 -0.86
N ALA A 29 -13.29 7.17 -0.55
CA ALA A 29 -14.39 7.23 0.40
C ALA A 29 -13.92 7.66 1.80
N PHE A 30 -12.83 7.07 2.31
CA PHE A 30 -12.28 7.44 3.62
C PHE A 30 -11.88 8.92 3.70
N LYS A 31 -11.26 9.45 2.64
CA LYS A 31 -10.78 10.84 2.62
C LYS A 31 -11.90 11.83 2.31
N THR A 32 -12.68 11.56 1.27
CA THR A 32 -13.69 12.49 0.75
C THR A 32 -14.92 12.54 1.65
N ALA A 33 -15.44 11.38 2.08
CA ALA A 33 -16.65 11.36 2.91
C ALA A 33 -16.40 12.01 4.28
N ALA A 34 -15.27 11.73 4.92
CA ALA A 34 -14.91 12.35 6.20
C ALA A 34 -14.74 13.88 6.07
N ALA A 35 -14.08 14.33 5.00
CA ALA A 35 -13.90 15.76 4.75
C ALA A 35 -15.23 16.49 4.52
N LEU A 36 -16.11 15.94 3.68
CA LEU A 36 -17.43 16.49 3.38
C LEU A 36 -18.34 16.48 4.61
N ALA A 37 -18.35 15.40 5.39
CA ALA A 37 -19.13 15.30 6.63
C ALA A 37 -18.70 16.34 7.68
N ALA A 38 -17.44 16.74 7.67
CA ALA A 38 -16.90 17.81 8.53
C ALA A 38 -17.10 19.23 7.95
N GLY A 39 -17.85 19.38 6.84
CA GLY A 39 -18.16 20.67 6.23
C GLY A 39 -17.08 21.26 5.33
N ASN A 40 -16.05 20.48 4.96
CA ASN A 40 -14.99 20.93 4.07
C ASN A 40 -15.38 20.77 2.59
N SER A 41 -14.71 21.53 1.71
CA SER A 41 -14.68 21.22 0.29
C SER A 41 -13.45 20.37 -0.06
N VAL A 42 -13.51 19.62 -1.17
CA VAL A 42 -12.43 18.74 -1.58
C VAL A 42 -12.04 18.91 -3.04
N VAL A 43 -10.76 18.89 -3.31
CA VAL A 43 -10.20 18.74 -4.64
C VAL A 43 -9.45 17.41 -4.67
N VAL A 44 -10.02 16.43 -5.36
CA VAL A 44 -9.47 15.06 -5.44
C VAL A 44 -8.57 14.94 -6.65
N LYS A 45 -7.34 14.51 -6.44
CA LYS A 45 -6.44 14.09 -7.53
C LYS A 45 -6.57 12.58 -7.70
N ALA A 46 -7.22 12.15 -8.78
CA ALA A 46 -7.38 10.74 -9.11
C ALA A 46 -6.05 10.07 -9.47
N PRO A 47 -5.89 8.75 -9.24
CA PRO A 47 -4.69 8.04 -9.66
C PRO A 47 -4.49 8.11 -11.18
N SER A 48 -3.23 8.16 -11.64
CA SER A 48 -2.93 8.36 -13.06
C SER A 48 -3.31 7.15 -13.92
N TYR A 49 -3.32 5.94 -13.34
CA TYR A 49 -3.62 4.69 -14.05
C TYR A 49 -5.10 4.29 -13.99
N ASP A 50 -5.84 4.74 -12.96
CA ASP A 50 -7.26 4.45 -12.78
C ASP A 50 -8.03 5.72 -12.37
N PRO A 51 -8.19 6.71 -13.25
CA PRO A 51 -8.95 7.90 -12.94
C PRO A 51 -10.48 7.70 -13.08
N MET A 52 -10.94 6.75 -13.93
CA MET A 52 -12.34 6.63 -14.30
C MET A 52 -13.24 6.30 -13.12
N THR A 53 -12.80 5.41 -12.26
CA THR A 53 -13.54 5.02 -11.06
C THR A 53 -13.91 6.24 -10.20
N LEU A 54 -12.95 7.15 -9.98
CA LEU A 54 -13.20 8.35 -9.16
C LEU A 54 -14.03 9.40 -9.89
N LEU A 55 -13.91 9.52 -11.20
CA LEU A 55 -14.76 10.42 -11.99
C LEU A 55 -16.23 10.00 -11.89
N VAL A 56 -16.52 8.70 -12.03
CA VAL A 56 -17.88 8.17 -11.87
C VAL A 56 -18.41 8.41 -10.43
N LEU A 57 -17.59 8.20 -9.41
CA LEU A 57 -18.00 8.47 -8.03
C LEU A 57 -18.30 9.95 -7.78
N HIS A 58 -17.56 10.87 -8.41
CA HIS A 58 -17.87 12.31 -8.33
C HIS A 58 -19.16 12.68 -9.07
N GLU A 59 -19.43 12.05 -10.22
CA GLU A 59 -20.70 12.20 -10.92
C GLU A 59 -21.88 11.75 -10.03
N MET A 60 -21.77 10.59 -9.39
CA MET A 60 -22.76 10.09 -8.44
C MET A 60 -22.98 11.03 -7.24
N LEU A 61 -21.93 11.70 -6.73
CA LEU A 61 -22.10 12.72 -5.68
C LEU A 61 -22.95 13.90 -6.16
N HIS A 62 -22.73 14.39 -7.39
CA HIS A 62 -23.52 15.46 -7.97
C HIS A 62 -24.96 15.04 -8.23
N GLU A 63 -25.20 13.85 -8.74
CA GLU A 63 -26.56 13.28 -8.90
C GLU A 63 -27.28 13.12 -7.56
N ALA A 64 -26.54 12.81 -6.49
CA ALA A 64 -27.09 12.73 -5.12
C ALA A 64 -27.40 14.12 -4.50
N GLY A 65 -27.12 15.20 -5.20
CA GLY A 65 -27.44 16.57 -4.78
C GLY A 65 -26.33 17.33 -4.07
N LEU A 66 -25.07 16.84 -4.14
CA LEU A 66 -23.95 17.61 -3.62
C LEU A 66 -23.81 18.93 -4.41
N PRO A 67 -23.77 20.12 -3.75
CA PRO A 67 -23.67 21.38 -4.45
C PRO A 67 -22.44 21.48 -5.36
N ALA A 68 -22.61 22.13 -6.50
CA ALA A 68 -21.51 22.35 -7.45
C ALA A 68 -20.32 23.06 -6.78
N GLY A 69 -19.10 22.58 -7.05
CA GLY A 69 -17.86 23.15 -6.53
C GLY A 69 -17.43 22.60 -5.15
N VAL A 70 -18.29 21.87 -4.44
CA VAL A 70 -17.93 21.32 -3.11
C VAL A 70 -16.96 20.14 -3.24
N ALA A 71 -17.14 19.28 -4.26
CA ALA A 71 -16.20 18.20 -4.57
C ALA A 71 -15.80 18.27 -6.04
N GLN A 72 -14.50 18.34 -6.29
CA GLN A 72 -13.90 18.41 -7.62
C GLN A 72 -12.95 17.23 -7.83
N CYS A 73 -12.87 16.67 -9.04
CA CYS A 73 -11.95 15.59 -9.38
C CYS A 73 -11.03 16.02 -10.52
N LEU A 74 -9.73 15.95 -10.29
CA LEU A 74 -8.68 16.26 -11.26
C LEU A 74 -7.97 14.99 -11.70
N THR A 75 -7.68 14.90 -12.99
CA THR A 75 -6.87 13.84 -13.59
C THR A 75 -5.52 14.39 -14.06
N GLY A 76 -4.53 13.53 -14.17
CA GLY A 76 -3.22 13.89 -14.70
C GLY A 76 -2.06 13.22 -13.96
N LYS A 77 -0.83 13.56 -14.39
CA LYS A 77 0.40 13.02 -13.79
C LYS A 77 0.57 13.53 -12.36
N GLY A 78 0.92 12.62 -11.43
CA GLY A 78 1.09 12.94 -10.01
C GLY A 78 2.08 14.08 -9.75
N ALA A 79 3.26 14.01 -10.37
CA ALA A 79 4.30 15.01 -10.22
C ALA A 79 3.94 16.41 -10.76
N LEU A 80 2.93 16.53 -11.65
CA LEU A 80 2.50 17.82 -12.17
C LEU A 80 1.28 18.33 -11.42
N VAL A 81 0.18 17.58 -11.48
CA VAL A 81 -1.11 18.02 -10.89
C VAL A 81 -1.06 17.96 -9.36
N GLY A 82 -0.38 16.97 -8.80
CA GLY A 82 -0.19 16.83 -7.35
C GLY A 82 0.63 17.98 -6.78
N ASP A 83 1.77 18.30 -7.40
CA ASP A 83 2.64 19.38 -6.92
C ASP A 83 1.96 20.75 -7.01
N LEU A 84 1.27 21.04 -8.13
CA LEU A 84 0.50 22.29 -8.28
C LEU A 84 -0.62 22.41 -7.24
N LEU A 85 -1.30 21.30 -6.94
CA LEU A 85 -2.37 21.29 -5.96
C LEU A 85 -1.85 21.51 -4.53
N VAL A 86 -0.70 20.91 -4.20
CA VAL A 86 -0.07 21.06 -2.87
C VAL A 86 0.53 22.45 -2.66
N ASP A 87 1.04 23.07 -3.73
CA ASP A 87 1.67 24.41 -3.68
C ASP A 87 0.64 25.58 -3.78
N ASP A 88 -0.68 25.28 -3.82
CA ASP A 88 -1.73 26.28 -3.88
C ASP A 88 -2.11 26.77 -2.46
N GLU A 89 -1.95 28.05 -2.19
CA GLU A 89 -2.22 28.67 -0.87
C GLU A 89 -3.67 28.58 -0.40
N ARG A 90 -4.62 28.24 -1.31
CA ARG A 90 -6.03 28.04 -0.97
C ARG A 90 -6.30 26.65 -0.36
N ILE A 91 -5.34 25.73 -0.41
CA ILE A 91 -5.44 24.42 0.20
C ILE A 91 -5.11 24.51 1.69
N ALA A 92 -6.11 24.22 2.52
CA ALA A 92 -5.97 24.25 3.97
C ALA A 92 -5.32 22.97 4.53
N CYS A 93 -5.51 21.83 3.87
CA CYS A 93 -4.93 20.55 4.29
C CYS A 93 -4.71 19.62 3.10
N VAL A 94 -3.59 18.90 3.08
CA VAL A 94 -3.29 17.85 2.10
C VAL A 94 -3.51 16.48 2.74
N ASN A 95 -4.47 15.72 2.22
CA ASN A 95 -4.74 14.35 2.63
C ASN A 95 -4.21 13.38 1.56
N PHE A 96 -3.02 12.83 1.77
CA PHE A 96 -2.29 12.01 0.80
C PHE A 96 -2.20 10.55 1.24
N THR A 97 -2.33 9.62 0.27
CA THR A 97 -1.91 8.22 0.43
C THR A 97 -1.01 7.84 -0.75
N GLY A 98 0.16 7.28 -0.47
CA GLY A 98 1.11 6.87 -1.49
C GLY A 98 2.49 6.50 -0.93
N SER A 99 3.54 6.60 -1.74
CA SER A 99 4.90 6.26 -1.29
C SER A 99 5.44 7.26 -0.27
N THR A 100 6.32 6.78 0.61
CA THR A 100 7.02 7.61 1.59
C THR A 100 7.81 8.75 0.93
N GLU A 101 8.46 8.46 -0.21
CA GLU A 101 9.20 9.45 -0.98
C GLU A 101 8.29 10.62 -1.45
N ALA A 102 7.12 10.27 -2.01
CA ALA A 102 6.15 11.28 -2.44
C ALA A 102 5.59 12.07 -1.24
N GLY A 103 5.31 11.41 -0.11
CA GLY A 103 4.88 12.08 1.12
C GLY A 103 5.91 13.09 1.63
N LEU A 104 7.19 12.74 1.64
CA LEU A 104 8.27 13.65 2.01
C LEU A 104 8.37 14.86 1.06
N SER A 105 8.16 14.64 -0.25
CA SER A 105 8.12 15.74 -1.23
C SER A 105 6.94 16.68 -0.96
N ILE A 106 5.75 16.12 -0.72
CA ILE A 106 4.54 16.88 -0.37
C ILE A 106 4.75 17.66 0.92
N ALA A 107 5.32 17.07 1.96
CA ALA A 107 5.59 17.76 3.22
C ALA A 107 6.50 18.97 3.04
N ARG A 108 7.56 18.86 2.22
CA ARG A 108 8.45 19.99 1.91
C ARG A 108 7.73 21.12 1.17
N THR A 109 6.81 20.79 0.26
CA THR A 109 6.02 21.79 -0.48
C THR A 109 5.00 22.44 0.43
N ALA A 110 4.25 21.65 1.21
CA ALA A 110 3.24 22.15 2.17
C ALA A 110 3.85 23.11 3.22
N ALA A 111 5.09 22.86 3.63
CA ALA A 111 5.80 23.70 4.59
C ALA A 111 5.98 25.17 4.11
N LYS A 112 5.97 25.45 2.80
CA LYS A 112 6.09 26.81 2.26
C LYS A 112 4.92 27.71 2.68
N HIS A 113 3.73 27.14 2.82
CA HIS A 113 2.49 27.83 3.15
C HIS A 113 1.97 27.48 4.54
N LEU A 114 2.72 26.69 5.33
CA LEU A 114 2.29 26.10 6.59
C LEU A 114 0.99 25.29 6.45
N THR A 115 0.77 24.71 5.27
CA THR A 115 -0.38 23.85 4.98
C THR A 115 -0.31 22.59 5.80
N ASP A 116 -1.40 22.24 6.51
CA ASP A 116 -1.50 21.00 7.27
C ASP A 116 -1.51 19.78 6.34
N TYR A 117 -1.08 18.62 6.83
CA TYR A 117 -1.13 17.40 6.05
C TYR A 117 -1.43 16.17 6.90
N LYS A 118 -2.12 15.20 6.29
CA LYS A 118 -2.40 13.87 6.83
C LYS A 118 -1.94 12.84 5.82
N PHE A 119 -1.06 11.94 6.25
CA PHE A 119 -0.42 10.97 5.36
C PHE A 119 -0.72 9.55 5.77
N GLU A 120 -1.02 8.74 4.77
CA GLU A 120 -0.96 7.29 4.79
C GLU A 120 0.12 6.87 3.81
N LEU A 121 1.17 6.23 4.27
CA LEU A 121 2.38 5.97 3.49
C LEU A 121 2.63 4.46 3.29
N GLY A 122 3.84 4.10 2.90
CA GLY A 122 4.24 2.71 2.74
C GLY A 122 4.40 1.96 4.05
N GLY A 123 4.54 0.66 3.97
CA GLY A 123 4.75 -0.26 5.08
C GLY A 123 5.65 -1.42 4.67
N ASN A 124 6.32 -2.04 5.64
CA ASN A 124 7.04 -3.28 5.47
C ASN A 124 6.66 -4.26 6.59
N ASP A 125 5.36 -4.56 6.62
CA ASP A 125 4.67 -5.18 7.74
C ASP A 125 5.19 -6.61 8.00
N PRO A 126 5.55 -6.96 9.25
CA PRO A 126 5.94 -8.31 9.63
C PRO A 126 4.70 -9.22 9.78
N PHE A 127 4.84 -10.47 9.37
CA PHE A 127 3.94 -11.57 9.65
C PHE A 127 4.74 -12.63 10.40
N ILE A 128 4.46 -12.78 11.71
CA ILE A 128 5.28 -13.61 12.60
C ILE A 128 4.58 -14.93 12.85
N VAL A 129 5.28 -16.04 12.61
CA VAL A 129 4.76 -17.41 12.78
C VAL A 129 5.63 -18.16 13.77
N PHE A 130 5.11 -18.37 14.98
CA PHE A 130 5.76 -19.17 16.02
C PHE A 130 5.58 -20.66 15.79
N SER A 131 6.38 -21.48 16.50
CA SER A 131 6.43 -22.94 16.32
C SER A 131 5.13 -23.68 16.65
N ASP A 132 4.21 -23.05 17.38
CA ASP A 132 2.89 -23.58 17.76
C ASP A 132 1.74 -23.02 16.93
N ALA A 133 2.03 -22.30 15.83
CA ALA A 133 1.02 -21.71 14.98
C ALA A 133 0.19 -22.76 14.22
N ASP A 134 -1.09 -22.44 14.00
CA ASP A 134 -1.96 -23.22 13.09
C ASP A 134 -1.55 -22.97 11.64
N MET A 135 -0.81 -23.91 11.06
CA MET A 135 -0.29 -23.78 9.70
C MET A 135 -1.38 -23.76 8.62
N ASP A 136 -2.57 -24.30 8.86
CA ASP A 136 -3.69 -24.19 7.91
C ASP A 136 -4.16 -22.72 7.81
N LEU A 137 -4.28 -22.07 8.94
CA LEU A 137 -4.60 -20.64 9.01
C LEU A 137 -3.47 -19.78 8.41
N VAL A 138 -2.22 -20.04 8.78
CA VAL A 138 -1.04 -19.32 8.29
C VAL A 138 -0.95 -19.36 6.77
N ILE A 139 -1.10 -20.53 6.16
CA ILE A 139 -1.02 -20.67 4.70
C ILE A 139 -2.19 -19.97 4.00
N LYS A 140 -3.39 -20.10 4.54
CA LYS A 140 -4.58 -19.42 4.01
C LYS A 140 -4.39 -17.90 4.03
N GLU A 141 -3.95 -17.33 5.14
CA GLU A 141 -3.73 -15.88 5.28
C GLU A 141 -2.59 -15.40 4.37
N ALA A 142 -1.54 -16.20 4.19
CA ALA A 142 -0.44 -15.87 3.29
C ALA A 142 -0.86 -15.91 1.81
N GLU A 143 -1.70 -16.87 1.41
CA GLU A 143 -2.23 -17.01 0.03
C GLU A 143 -3.27 -15.92 -0.28
N ASP A 144 -4.20 -15.65 0.64
CA ASP A 144 -5.23 -14.61 0.48
C ASP A 144 -4.62 -13.24 0.14
N GLN A 145 -3.38 -12.99 0.54
CA GLN A 145 -2.64 -11.78 0.19
C GLN A 145 -2.19 -11.72 -1.29
N ALA A 146 -2.30 -12.80 -2.07
CA ALA A 146 -2.05 -12.77 -3.51
C ALA A 146 -3.02 -11.85 -4.26
N ARG A 147 -4.18 -11.59 -3.66
CA ARG A 147 -5.18 -10.66 -4.19
C ARG A 147 -4.57 -9.28 -4.42
N ASN A 148 -5.02 -8.60 -5.48
CA ASN A 148 -4.49 -7.32 -5.94
C ASN A 148 -2.96 -7.34 -6.15
N ASN A 149 -2.38 -8.51 -6.46
CA ASN A 149 -0.93 -8.71 -6.59
C ASN A 149 -0.13 -8.19 -5.37
N ARG A 150 -0.69 -8.30 -4.16
CA ARG A 150 -0.10 -7.75 -2.94
C ARG A 150 0.24 -6.25 -2.99
N GLN A 151 -0.42 -5.51 -3.90
CA GLN A 151 -0.30 -4.05 -3.99
C GLN A 151 -1.12 -3.39 -2.86
N CYS A 152 -0.74 -3.67 -1.63
CA CYS A 152 -1.41 -3.23 -0.40
C CYS A 152 -0.39 -2.66 0.59
N CYS A 153 -0.65 -1.46 1.11
CA CYS A 153 0.23 -0.82 2.10
C CYS A 153 0.29 -1.61 3.42
N THR A 154 -0.85 -2.14 3.88
CA THR A 154 -0.99 -2.98 5.09
C THR A 154 -0.83 -4.47 4.81
N GLY A 155 -0.41 -4.88 3.61
CA GLY A 155 -0.10 -6.27 3.33
C GLY A 155 1.19 -6.71 4.04
N SER A 156 1.19 -7.91 4.63
CA SER A 156 2.40 -8.46 5.23
C SER A 156 3.49 -8.63 4.18
N LYS A 157 4.64 -8.00 4.36
CA LYS A 157 5.74 -7.99 3.41
C LYS A 157 6.93 -8.82 3.84
N ARG A 158 7.06 -9.11 5.15
CA ARG A 158 8.12 -9.90 5.74
C ARG A 158 7.52 -11.08 6.48
N PHE A 159 7.73 -12.30 5.98
CA PHE A 159 7.27 -13.54 6.62
C PHE A 159 8.37 -14.05 7.53
N ILE A 160 8.23 -13.75 8.81
CA ILE A 160 9.17 -14.09 9.89
C ILE A 160 8.71 -15.41 10.49
N ILE A 161 9.32 -16.52 10.05
CA ILE A 161 8.83 -17.87 10.32
C ILE A 161 9.80 -18.60 11.23
N HIS A 162 9.31 -19.23 12.31
CA HIS A 162 10.13 -20.08 13.17
C HIS A 162 10.84 -21.16 12.33
N ASN A 163 12.12 -21.37 12.56
CA ASN A 163 12.97 -22.21 11.71
C ASN A 163 12.43 -23.64 11.56
N SER A 164 11.73 -24.19 12.57
CA SER A 164 11.11 -25.53 12.48
C SER A 164 9.94 -25.61 11.49
N LEU A 165 9.34 -24.49 11.07
CA LEU A 165 8.18 -24.46 10.18
C LEU A 165 8.50 -23.89 8.78
N LYS A 166 9.72 -23.40 8.56
CA LYS A 166 10.10 -22.74 7.30
C LYS A 166 9.89 -23.60 6.06
N ASP A 167 10.37 -24.82 6.10
CA ASP A 167 10.29 -25.71 4.92
C ASP A 167 8.83 -26.07 4.64
N GLU A 168 8.05 -26.42 5.66
CA GLU A 168 6.61 -26.67 5.53
C GLU A 168 5.87 -25.45 4.98
N PHE A 169 6.17 -24.23 5.49
CA PHE A 169 5.57 -23.00 5.00
C PHE A 169 5.84 -22.79 3.51
N VAL A 170 7.09 -22.93 3.08
CA VAL A 170 7.49 -22.74 1.68
C VAL A 170 6.85 -23.77 0.76
N GLU A 171 6.83 -25.05 1.16
CA GLU A 171 6.21 -26.14 0.39
C GLU A 171 4.70 -25.91 0.24
N ARG A 172 4.01 -25.72 1.36
CA ARG A 172 2.55 -25.55 1.37
C ARG A 172 2.10 -24.29 0.66
N LEU A 173 2.76 -23.15 0.91
CA LEU A 173 2.44 -21.90 0.21
C LEU A 173 2.70 -22.02 -1.29
N SER A 174 3.80 -22.67 -1.71
CA SER A 174 4.06 -22.93 -3.14
C SER A 174 2.92 -23.69 -3.79
N ALA A 175 2.42 -24.75 -3.13
CA ALA A 175 1.33 -25.54 -3.63
C ALA A 175 0.00 -24.76 -3.75
N GLU A 176 -0.28 -23.83 -2.83
CA GLU A 176 -1.46 -22.95 -2.94
C GLU A 176 -1.28 -21.93 -4.07
N LEU A 177 -0.11 -21.30 -4.18
CA LEU A 177 0.18 -20.35 -5.24
C LEU A 177 0.16 -20.97 -6.65
N ASP A 178 0.40 -22.28 -6.78
CA ASP A 178 0.30 -23.01 -8.05
C ASP A 178 -1.15 -23.19 -8.53
N LYS A 179 -2.13 -23.02 -7.65
CA LYS A 179 -3.56 -23.08 -7.99
C LYS A 179 -4.07 -21.74 -8.56
N LEU A 180 -3.29 -20.67 -8.45
CA LEU A 180 -3.69 -19.36 -8.95
C LEU A 180 -3.76 -19.34 -10.48
N VAL A 181 -4.91 -18.95 -10.99
CA VAL A 181 -5.12 -18.72 -12.43
C VAL A 181 -4.80 -17.25 -12.73
N ILE A 182 -3.66 -17.05 -13.37
CA ILE A 182 -3.15 -15.71 -13.70
C ILE A 182 -3.59 -15.36 -15.13
N GLY A 183 -4.19 -14.17 -15.32
CA GLY A 183 -4.66 -13.80 -16.65
C GLY A 183 -5.46 -12.51 -16.70
N ASN A 184 -6.31 -12.39 -17.73
CA ASN A 184 -7.19 -11.25 -17.91
C ASN A 184 -8.29 -11.26 -16.82
N PRO A 185 -8.39 -10.22 -15.97
CA PRO A 185 -9.35 -10.18 -14.87
C PRO A 185 -10.82 -10.13 -15.31
N MET A 186 -11.10 -9.92 -16.61
CA MET A 186 -12.46 -10.04 -17.18
C MET A 186 -12.90 -11.50 -17.38
N ASP A 187 -12.00 -12.47 -17.29
CA ASP A 187 -12.34 -13.90 -17.28
C ASP A 187 -12.64 -14.33 -15.84
N SER A 188 -13.85 -14.87 -15.62
CA SER A 188 -14.31 -15.31 -14.29
C SER A 188 -13.50 -16.45 -13.67
N LYS A 189 -12.65 -17.12 -14.45
CA LYS A 189 -11.75 -18.17 -13.95
C LYS A 189 -10.44 -17.63 -13.41
N VAL A 190 -10.11 -16.37 -13.74
CA VAL A 190 -8.88 -15.70 -13.31
C VAL A 190 -9.07 -15.16 -11.90
N ASN A 191 -8.15 -15.49 -11.01
CA ASN A 191 -8.13 -14.99 -9.64
C ASN A 191 -6.94 -14.08 -9.32
N MET A 192 -6.00 -13.94 -10.26
CA MET A 192 -4.90 -12.97 -10.16
C MET A 192 -4.67 -12.28 -11.52
N GLY A 193 -4.94 -10.98 -11.60
CA GLY A 193 -4.71 -10.14 -12.77
C GLY A 193 -3.26 -9.65 -12.90
N PRO A 194 -2.99 -8.71 -13.82
CA PRO A 194 -1.69 -8.04 -13.89
C PRO A 194 -1.50 -7.08 -12.72
N MET A 195 -0.27 -6.69 -12.46
CA MET A 195 0.04 -5.51 -11.66
C MET A 195 -0.49 -4.25 -12.35
N ILE A 196 -0.48 -3.11 -11.66
CA ILE A 196 -1.01 -1.85 -12.21
C ILE A 196 -0.37 -1.44 -13.55
N GLY A 197 0.80 -1.95 -13.87
CA GLY A 197 1.47 -1.70 -15.15
C GLY A 197 2.87 -2.31 -15.20
N GLU A 198 3.44 -2.35 -16.41
CA GLU A 198 4.76 -2.95 -16.65
C GLU A 198 5.89 -2.31 -15.82
N ARG A 199 5.82 -1.00 -15.59
CA ARG A 199 6.81 -0.30 -14.77
C ARG A 199 6.80 -0.81 -13.32
N ALA A 200 5.61 -1.04 -12.75
CA ALA A 200 5.49 -1.59 -11.39
C ALA A 200 6.03 -3.02 -11.32
N ALA A 201 5.68 -3.87 -12.30
CA ALA A 201 6.18 -5.24 -12.40
C ALA A 201 7.72 -5.27 -12.57
N LYS A 202 8.27 -4.34 -13.36
CA LYS A 202 9.73 -4.22 -13.49
C LYS A 202 10.40 -3.78 -12.19
N THR A 203 9.82 -2.85 -11.45
CA THR A 203 10.34 -2.44 -10.15
C THR A 203 10.42 -3.63 -9.19
N VAL A 204 9.39 -4.47 -9.15
CA VAL A 204 9.39 -5.70 -8.33
C VAL A 204 10.46 -6.68 -8.80
N GLU A 205 10.61 -6.89 -10.12
CA GLU A 205 11.68 -7.71 -10.69
C GLU A 205 13.07 -7.22 -10.26
N ASP A 206 13.31 -5.90 -10.35
CA ASP A 206 14.59 -5.29 -9.95
C ASP A 206 14.85 -5.47 -8.44
N GLN A 207 13.83 -5.31 -7.59
CA GLN A 207 13.92 -5.51 -6.14
C GLN A 207 14.20 -6.99 -5.77
N VAL A 208 13.56 -7.94 -6.45
CA VAL A 208 13.82 -9.37 -6.27
C VAL A 208 15.24 -9.71 -6.70
N ASN A 209 15.69 -9.25 -7.88
CA ASN A 209 17.04 -9.46 -8.35
C ASN A 209 18.09 -8.84 -7.42
N HIS A 210 17.82 -7.67 -6.87
CA HIS A 210 18.68 -7.04 -5.86
C HIS A 210 18.78 -7.92 -4.61
N THR A 211 17.65 -8.44 -4.10
CA THR A 211 17.63 -9.34 -2.93
C THR A 211 18.41 -10.63 -3.20
N VAL A 212 18.28 -11.19 -4.41
CA VAL A 212 19.08 -12.37 -4.82
C VAL A 212 20.57 -12.02 -4.86
N SER A 213 20.95 -10.83 -5.31
CA SER A 213 22.36 -10.39 -5.28
C SER A 213 22.93 -10.22 -3.88
N GLN A 214 22.07 -10.01 -2.87
CA GLN A 214 22.44 -10.00 -1.45
C GLN A 214 22.56 -11.41 -0.84
N GLY A 215 22.19 -12.47 -1.56
CA GLY A 215 22.36 -13.87 -1.13
C GLY A 215 21.06 -14.66 -0.99
N ALA A 216 19.89 -14.06 -1.14
CA ALA A 216 18.62 -14.78 -1.14
C ALA A 216 18.48 -15.65 -2.38
N ARG A 217 17.60 -16.67 -2.28
CA ARG A 217 17.31 -17.60 -3.37
C ARG A 217 15.81 -17.58 -3.71
N ILE A 218 15.50 -17.64 -5.00
CA ILE A 218 14.12 -17.81 -5.47
C ILE A 218 13.73 -19.28 -5.31
N ALA A 219 12.79 -19.58 -4.44
CA ALA A 219 12.22 -20.92 -4.28
C ALA A 219 11.09 -21.18 -5.29
N ARG A 220 10.33 -20.12 -5.66
CA ARG A 220 9.23 -20.18 -6.63
C ARG A 220 9.11 -18.85 -7.37
N GLY A 221 8.66 -18.88 -8.64
CA GLY A 221 8.31 -17.69 -9.43
C GLY A 221 9.52 -16.93 -9.99
N GLY A 222 9.53 -15.62 -9.82
CA GLY A 222 10.64 -14.74 -10.23
C GLY A 222 10.64 -14.33 -11.70
N LYS A 223 9.56 -14.58 -12.45
CA LYS A 223 9.47 -14.24 -13.88
C LYS A 223 8.47 -13.14 -14.12
N ARG A 224 8.84 -12.23 -15.02
CA ARG A 224 7.96 -11.16 -15.49
C ARG A 224 7.59 -11.35 -16.96
N ASN A 225 6.32 -11.05 -17.27
CA ASN A 225 5.82 -10.96 -18.65
C ASN A 225 4.93 -9.70 -18.77
N GLY A 226 5.48 -8.63 -19.30
CA GLY A 226 4.80 -7.33 -19.36
C GLY A 226 4.45 -6.84 -17.95
N ALA A 227 3.18 -6.61 -17.68
CA ALA A 227 2.65 -6.21 -16.37
C ALA A 227 2.39 -7.40 -15.41
N PHE A 228 2.54 -8.63 -15.87
CA PHE A 228 2.42 -9.81 -15.02
C PHE A 228 3.76 -10.12 -14.34
N TYR A 229 3.71 -10.41 -13.06
CA TYR A 229 4.84 -10.91 -12.29
C TYR A 229 4.39 -12.15 -11.52
N ASP A 230 5.16 -13.22 -11.63
CA ASP A 230 4.80 -14.49 -10.97
C ASP A 230 4.79 -14.32 -9.45
N PRO A 231 3.82 -14.93 -8.74
CA PRO A 231 3.90 -15.10 -7.28
C PRO A 231 5.24 -15.72 -6.89
N THR A 232 6.04 -14.99 -6.13
CA THR A 232 7.46 -15.30 -5.91
C THR A 232 7.76 -15.51 -4.44
N ILE A 233 8.33 -16.67 -4.09
CA ILE A 233 8.81 -16.96 -2.73
C ILE A 233 10.33 -16.83 -2.72
N LEU A 234 10.85 -15.99 -1.82
CA LEU A 234 12.27 -15.84 -1.55
C LEU A 234 12.61 -16.54 -0.23
N VAL A 235 13.64 -17.37 -0.27
CA VAL A 235 14.22 -18.06 0.89
C VAL A 235 15.65 -17.62 1.11
N ASP A 236 16.24 -18.03 2.23
CA ASP A 236 17.58 -17.65 2.65
C ASP A 236 17.71 -16.11 2.79
N VAL A 237 16.58 -15.45 3.10
CA VAL A 237 16.56 -14.01 3.41
C VAL A 237 17.04 -13.79 4.83
N THR A 238 18.10 -12.99 4.98
CA THR A 238 18.67 -12.65 6.29
C THR A 238 18.14 -11.28 6.80
N PRO A 239 18.12 -11.03 8.13
CA PRO A 239 17.58 -9.80 8.70
C PRO A 239 18.29 -8.51 8.27
N ASP A 240 19.51 -8.59 7.73
CA ASP A 240 20.30 -7.47 7.26
C ASP A 240 20.03 -7.10 5.79
N MET A 241 19.37 -7.95 5.02
CA MET A 241 18.98 -7.65 3.64
C MET A 241 17.96 -6.51 3.55
N ASP A 242 18.01 -5.72 2.49
CA ASP A 242 17.16 -4.55 2.32
C ASP A 242 15.66 -4.88 2.35
N ILE A 243 15.26 -6.03 1.78
CA ILE A 243 13.87 -6.52 1.77
C ILE A 243 13.36 -6.86 3.17
N ALA A 244 14.25 -7.29 4.06
CA ALA A 244 13.93 -7.59 5.46
C ALA A 244 13.82 -6.33 6.32
N ARG A 245 14.24 -5.17 5.81
CA ARG A 245 14.34 -3.90 6.56
C ARG A 245 13.49 -2.81 5.96
N ASN A 246 14.02 -2.09 4.98
CA ASN A 246 13.50 -0.80 4.53
C ASN A 246 13.06 -0.80 3.05
N MET A 247 13.17 -1.93 2.35
CA MET A 247 12.73 -2.03 0.96
C MET A 247 11.31 -2.61 0.91
N GLU A 248 10.32 -1.73 0.79
CA GLU A 248 8.94 -2.14 0.52
C GLU A 248 8.84 -2.73 -0.89
N VAL A 249 8.46 -4.01 -0.99
CA VAL A 249 8.12 -4.66 -2.27
C VAL A 249 6.60 -4.63 -2.45
N PHE A 250 6.14 -3.78 -3.35
CA PHE A 250 4.71 -3.57 -3.61
C PHE A 250 4.22 -4.47 -4.76
N GLY A 251 4.33 -5.78 -4.53
CA GLY A 251 4.07 -6.82 -5.54
C GLY A 251 4.02 -8.23 -4.95
N PRO A 252 3.77 -9.27 -5.77
CA PRO A 252 3.48 -10.62 -5.33
C PRO A 252 4.76 -11.37 -4.91
N VAL A 253 5.41 -10.92 -3.84
CA VAL A 253 6.66 -11.51 -3.31
C VAL A 253 6.49 -11.85 -1.82
N TRP A 254 6.88 -13.05 -1.43
CA TRP A 254 6.87 -13.59 -0.06
C TRP A 254 8.31 -13.86 0.38
N PRO A 255 9.02 -12.90 0.97
CA PRO A 255 10.34 -13.15 1.56
C PRO A 255 10.18 -13.86 2.90
N VAL A 256 10.87 -14.99 3.06
CA VAL A 256 10.83 -15.85 4.24
C VAL A 256 12.13 -15.67 5.04
N ILE A 257 11.98 -15.19 6.28
CA ILE A 257 13.06 -14.92 7.22
C ILE A 257 12.93 -15.88 8.38
N GLY A 258 14.00 -16.58 8.75
CA GLY A 258 13.98 -17.53 9.85
C GLY A 258 14.31 -16.88 11.19
N PHE A 259 13.76 -17.45 12.29
CA PHE A 259 14.15 -17.13 13.66
C PHE A 259 14.03 -18.37 14.56
N ASP A 260 14.68 -18.36 15.71
CA ASP A 260 14.63 -19.45 16.70
C ASP A 260 14.07 -19.01 18.06
N THR A 261 14.14 -17.72 18.39
CA THR A 261 13.68 -17.20 19.69
C THR A 261 12.69 -16.04 19.53
N VAL A 262 11.87 -15.83 20.54
CA VAL A 262 10.91 -14.70 20.57
C VAL A 262 11.64 -13.36 20.43
N ASP A 263 12.77 -13.19 21.12
CA ASP A 263 13.54 -11.95 21.10
C ASP A 263 14.08 -11.66 19.67
N GLU A 264 14.55 -12.70 18.96
CA GLU A 264 14.96 -12.60 17.56
C GLU A 264 13.79 -12.19 16.64
N ALA A 265 12.61 -12.79 16.79
CA ALA A 265 11.43 -12.42 16.01
C ALA A 265 11.06 -10.96 16.21
N VAL A 266 11.09 -10.48 17.47
CA VAL A 266 10.79 -9.09 17.82
C VAL A 266 11.86 -8.14 17.27
N GLU A 267 13.14 -8.49 17.33
CA GLU A 267 14.23 -7.70 16.76
C GLU A 267 14.08 -7.57 15.24
N ILE A 268 13.84 -8.69 14.53
CA ILE A 268 13.63 -8.69 13.08
C ILE A 268 12.39 -7.85 12.73
N ALA A 269 11.29 -8.01 13.45
CA ALA A 269 10.06 -7.27 13.19
C ALA A 269 10.26 -5.75 13.30
N ASN A 270 11.01 -5.31 14.30
CA ASN A 270 11.28 -3.89 14.57
C ASN A 270 12.45 -3.31 13.77
N ASN A 271 13.21 -4.12 13.02
CA ASN A 271 14.34 -3.66 12.20
C ASN A 271 13.86 -3.00 10.89
N SER A 272 12.98 -2.01 10.99
CA SER A 272 12.44 -1.27 9.85
C SER A 272 12.08 0.16 10.24
N ILE A 273 12.17 1.08 9.28
CA ILE A 273 11.68 2.47 9.43
C ILE A 273 10.15 2.55 9.36
N TYR A 274 9.49 1.51 8.91
CA TYR A 274 8.04 1.44 8.76
C TYR A 274 7.36 0.96 10.06
N GLY A 275 6.07 1.32 10.24
CA GLY A 275 5.29 0.96 11.42
C GLY A 275 3.78 1.02 11.15
N LEU A 276 3.36 0.56 9.96
CA LEU A 276 1.96 0.67 9.53
C LEU A 276 1.10 -0.47 10.07
N GLY A 277 1.56 -1.72 9.96
CA GLY A 277 0.82 -2.89 10.39
C GLY A 277 1.72 -4.05 10.80
N GLY A 278 1.10 -5.18 11.19
CA GLY A 278 1.75 -6.43 11.54
C GLY A 278 0.72 -7.53 11.81
N GLY A 279 1.14 -8.78 11.80
CA GLY A 279 0.31 -9.96 12.02
C GLY A 279 1.11 -11.13 12.63
#